data_81b58783b2202787767adccb6fb7a851
#
_entry.id   81b58783b2202787767adccb6fb7a851
#
_cell.length_a   1.000
_cell.length_b   1.000
_cell.length_c   1.000
_cell.angle_alpha   90.00
_cell.angle_beta   90.00
_cell.angle_gamma   90.00
#
_symmetry.space_group_name_H-M   'P 1'
#
loop_
_entity.id
_entity.type
_entity.pdbx_description
1 polymer ?
#
loop_
_entity_poly.entity_id
_entity_poly.type
_entity_poly.pdbx_seq_one_letter_code
_entity_poly.pdbx_strand_id
1 'polypeptide(L)'
;MENRFYAKDMLKYTIRHIEEKYPDEIDQCYKEILDAADACKFSTKIDFLATACAGTIKKYFMYKGYNAKLTGGTLELAWNINFDGTDMNNIMKDRMLLRAFI
;
A
#
# COMPACT_ATOMS: atom_id res chain seq x y z
N MET A 1 -14.16 -33.59 2.59
CA MET A 1 -14.24 -32.17 2.88
C MET A 1 -13.25 -31.38 2.06
N GLU A 2 -13.72 -30.37 1.46
CA GLU A 2 -12.88 -29.58 0.57
C GLU A 2 -12.46 -28.28 1.23
N ASN A 3 -11.18 -28.17 1.54
CA ASN A 3 -10.62 -26.94 2.06
C ASN A 3 -9.75 -26.30 0.99
N ARG A 4 -10.28 -26.25 -0.21
CA ARG A 4 -9.54 -25.69 -1.32
C ARG A 4 -9.87 -24.22 -1.45
N PHE A 5 -8.83 -23.41 -1.36
CA PHE A 5 -8.98 -21.97 -1.47
C PHE A 5 -8.25 -21.49 -2.71
N TYR A 6 -8.87 -20.58 -3.43
CA TYR A 6 -8.17 -19.92 -4.52
C TYR A 6 -7.11 -19.00 -3.90
N ALA A 7 -6.00 -18.81 -4.63
CA ALA A 7 -4.91 -17.97 -4.14
C ALA A 7 -5.39 -16.57 -3.79
N LYS A 8 -6.33 -16.03 -4.59
CA LYS A 8 -6.86 -14.69 -4.32
C LYS A 8 -7.63 -14.63 -3.01
N ASP A 9 -8.30 -15.71 -2.64
CA ASP A 9 -9.04 -15.76 -1.39
C ASP A 9 -8.09 -15.83 -0.20
N MET A 10 -7.04 -16.61 -0.34
CA MET A 10 -6.01 -16.68 0.70
C MET A 10 -5.27 -15.37 0.84
N LEU A 11 -5.06 -14.66 -0.26
CA LEU A 11 -4.45 -13.36 -0.21
C LEU A 11 -5.29 -12.36 0.57
N LYS A 12 -6.60 -12.32 0.32
CA LYS A 12 -7.51 -11.46 1.06
C LYS A 12 -7.53 -11.82 2.54
N TYR A 13 -7.54 -13.11 2.84
CA TYR A 13 -7.52 -13.59 4.21
C TYR A 13 -6.24 -13.15 4.93
N THR A 14 -5.11 -13.29 4.26
CA THR A 14 -3.82 -12.89 4.80
C THR A 14 -3.78 -11.38 5.05
N ILE A 15 -4.28 -10.60 4.10
CA ILE A 15 -4.31 -9.14 4.23
C ILE A 15 -5.15 -8.73 5.45
N ARG A 16 -6.29 -9.37 5.63
CA ARG A 16 -7.13 -9.09 6.80
C ARG A 16 -6.40 -9.39 8.11
N HIS A 17 -5.67 -10.50 8.15
CA HIS A 17 -4.89 -10.85 9.33
C HIS A 17 -3.77 -9.86 9.61
N ILE A 18 -3.16 -9.33 8.56
CA ILE A 18 -2.14 -8.31 8.73
C ILE A 18 -2.76 -7.06 9.36
N GLU A 19 -3.94 -6.66 8.92
CA GLU A 19 -4.64 -5.52 9.48
C GLU A 19 -4.99 -5.73 10.95
N GLU A 20 -5.33 -6.95 11.32
CA GLU A 20 -5.67 -7.28 12.70
C GLU A 20 -4.43 -7.37 13.60
N LYS A 21 -3.32 -7.81 13.03
CA LYS A 21 -2.11 -8.05 13.81
C LYS A 21 -1.26 -6.79 13.97
N TYR A 22 -1.26 -5.92 13.00
CA TYR A 22 -0.43 -4.72 12.99
C TYR A 22 -1.25 -3.46 12.75
N PRO A 23 -2.34 -3.22 13.50
CA PRO A 23 -3.19 -2.08 13.21
C PRO A 23 -2.48 -0.74 13.42
N ASP A 24 -1.64 -0.64 14.46
CA ASP A 24 -0.97 0.62 14.76
C ASP A 24 0.06 0.96 13.70
N GLU A 25 0.80 -0.03 13.23
CA GLU A 25 1.82 0.17 12.22
C GLU A 25 1.19 0.57 10.89
N ILE A 26 0.08 -0.07 10.54
CA ILE A 26 -0.64 0.24 9.32
C ILE A 26 -1.24 1.64 9.40
N ASP A 27 -1.84 1.99 10.52
CA ASP A 27 -2.42 3.31 10.73
C ASP A 27 -1.34 4.39 10.65
N GLN A 28 -0.17 4.15 11.20
CA GLN A 28 0.94 5.07 11.11
C GLN A 28 1.36 5.28 9.66
N CYS A 29 1.42 4.21 8.88
CA CYS A 29 1.76 4.32 7.46
C CYS A 29 0.73 5.16 6.71
N TYR A 30 -0.55 4.92 6.94
CA TYR A 30 -1.59 5.69 6.27
C TYR A 30 -1.57 7.15 6.67
N LYS A 31 -1.25 7.44 7.92
CA LYS A 31 -1.10 8.82 8.38
C LYS A 31 0.03 9.52 7.64
N GLU A 32 1.17 8.83 7.53
CA GLU A 32 2.31 9.39 6.82
C GLU A 32 2.02 9.59 5.33
N ILE A 33 1.28 8.65 4.74
CA ILE A 33 0.86 8.77 3.34
C ILE A 33 -0.03 10.00 3.18
N LEU A 34 -1.00 10.15 4.05
CA LEU A 34 -1.94 11.27 3.96
C LEU A 34 -1.24 12.60 4.16
N ASP A 35 -0.34 12.67 5.15
CA ASP A 35 0.42 13.89 5.41
C ASP A 35 1.27 14.27 4.21
N ALA A 36 1.92 13.29 3.58
CA ALA A 36 2.73 13.54 2.40
C ALA A 36 1.88 13.97 1.22
N ALA A 37 0.72 13.33 1.03
CA ALA A 37 -0.20 13.69 -0.04
C ALA A 37 -0.74 15.10 0.14
N ASP A 38 -1.04 15.49 1.37
CA ASP A 38 -1.48 16.84 1.69
C ASP A 38 -0.39 17.88 1.39
N ALA A 39 0.88 17.46 1.47
CA ALA A 39 2.01 18.31 1.11
C ALA A 39 2.36 18.21 -0.37
N CYS A 40 1.50 17.62 -1.17
CA CYS A 40 1.67 17.45 -2.61
C CYS A 40 2.85 16.56 -2.99
N LYS A 41 3.18 15.61 -2.13
CA LYS A 41 4.24 14.63 -2.40
C LYS A 41 3.61 13.33 -2.89
N PHE A 42 4.41 12.53 -3.58
CA PHE A 42 3.95 11.25 -4.14
C PHE A 42 4.61 10.05 -3.48
N SER A 43 5.34 10.29 -2.41
CA SER A 43 5.99 9.22 -1.66
C SER A 43 6.25 9.66 -0.24
N THR A 44 6.47 8.67 0.61
CA THR A 44 6.85 8.93 1.99
C THR A 44 7.74 7.80 2.49
N LYS A 45 8.48 8.07 3.55
CA LYS A 45 9.34 7.08 4.18
C LYS A 45 8.94 6.94 5.64
N ILE A 46 8.83 5.70 6.08
CA ILE A 46 8.47 5.38 7.45
C ILE A 46 9.56 4.51 8.05
N ASP A 47 10.06 4.91 9.20
CA ASP A 47 11.06 4.14 9.91
C ASP A 47 10.37 3.21 10.90
N PHE A 48 10.67 1.93 10.81
CA PHE A 48 10.15 0.94 11.73
C PHE A 48 11.23 0.55 12.73
N LEU A 49 10.91 0.67 14.00
CA LEU A 49 11.82 0.24 15.06
C LEU A 49 11.95 -1.28 15.08
N ALA A 50 10.85 -1.97 14.74
CA ALA A 50 10.83 -3.43 14.68
C ALA A 50 10.84 -3.87 13.22
N THR A 51 11.99 -4.35 12.75
CA THR A 51 12.12 -4.79 11.37
C THR A 51 11.36 -6.09 11.09
N ALA A 52 10.97 -6.81 12.13
CA ALA A 52 10.29 -8.10 11.98
C ALA A 52 8.96 -7.97 11.21
N CYS A 53 8.25 -6.86 11.41
CA CYS A 53 6.96 -6.66 10.74
C CYS A 53 7.10 -5.84 9.46
N ALA A 54 8.24 -5.20 9.22
CA ALA A 54 8.39 -4.28 8.09
C ALA A 54 8.18 -4.98 6.75
N GLY A 55 8.71 -6.20 6.59
CA GLY A 55 8.52 -6.96 5.36
C GLY A 55 7.06 -7.32 5.11
N THR A 56 6.33 -7.65 6.17
CA THR A 56 4.91 -7.97 6.09
C THR A 56 4.10 -6.73 5.72
N ILE A 57 4.41 -5.61 6.35
CA ILE A 57 3.75 -4.34 6.06
C ILE A 57 4.03 -3.91 4.61
N LYS A 58 5.26 -4.12 4.15
CA LYS A 58 5.61 -3.84 2.76
C LYS A 58 4.70 -4.62 1.80
N LYS A 59 4.52 -5.92 2.04
CA LYS A 59 3.66 -6.74 1.18
C LYS A 59 2.21 -6.28 1.23
N TYR A 60 1.76 -5.86 2.40
CA TYR A 60 0.42 -5.32 2.56
C TYR A 60 0.20 -4.12 1.63
N PHE A 61 1.13 -3.17 1.64
CA PHE A 61 0.96 -1.98 0.81
C PHE A 61 1.17 -2.27 -0.68
N MET A 62 2.01 -3.24 -1.01
CA MET A 62 2.11 -3.70 -2.39
C MET A 62 0.77 -4.22 -2.89
N TYR A 63 0.08 -4.98 -2.05
CA TYR A 63 -1.25 -5.47 -2.39
C TYR A 63 -2.24 -4.31 -2.60
N LYS A 64 -2.10 -3.24 -1.83
CA LYS A 64 -2.97 -2.07 -1.95
C LYS A 64 -2.61 -1.19 -3.14
N GLY A 65 -1.59 -1.54 -3.91
CA GLY A 65 -1.24 -0.83 -5.13
C GLY A 65 -0.10 0.17 -5.00
N TYR A 66 0.53 0.25 -3.83
CA TYR A 66 1.66 1.14 -3.64
C TYR A 66 2.94 0.49 -4.13
N ASN A 67 3.86 1.31 -4.61
CA ASN A 67 5.24 0.87 -4.77
C ASN A 67 5.89 0.92 -3.40
N ALA A 68 6.38 -0.21 -2.94
CA ALA A 68 6.96 -0.31 -1.61
C ALA A 68 8.39 -0.82 -1.70
N LYS A 69 9.28 -0.14 -1.01
CA LYS A 69 10.70 -0.50 -1.00
C LYS A 69 11.20 -0.47 0.44
N LEU A 70 11.82 -1.54 0.85
CA LEU A 70 12.32 -1.66 2.21
C LEU A 70 13.84 -1.67 2.19
N THR A 71 14.45 -0.73 2.91
CA THR A 71 15.91 -0.63 3.01
C THR A 71 16.26 -0.43 4.48
N GLY A 72 16.93 -1.43 5.05
CA GLY A 72 17.17 -1.41 6.49
C GLY A 72 15.83 -1.45 7.22
N GLY A 73 15.60 -0.56 8.13
CA GLY A 73 14.30 -0.47 8.82
C GLY A 73 13.38 0.58 8.24
N THR A 74 13.71 1.13 7.07
CA THR A 74 12.95 2.21 6.46
C THR A 74 12.11 1.68 5.31
N LEU A 75 10.79 1.90 5.39
CA LEU A 75 9.87 1.53 4.33
C LEU A 75 9.50 2.77 3.54
N GLU A 76 9.75 2.72 2.25
CA GLU A 76 9.38 3.79 1.34
C GLU A 76 8.14 3.37 0.57
N LEU A 77 7.10 4.19 0.65
CA LEU A 77 5.84 3.96 -0.05
C LEU A 77 5.63 5.07 -1.06
N ALA A 78 5.30 4.70 -2.28
CA ALA A 78 5.09 5.67 -3.35
C ALA A 78 3.80 5.33 -4.09
N TRP A 79 3.12 6.38 -4.53
CA TRP A 79 1.87 6.23 -5.26
C TRP A 79 1.87 7.02 -6.57
N ASN A 80 3.04 7.47 -6.98
CA ASN A 80 3.22 8.18 -8.25
C ASN A 80 3.30 7.24 -9.45
N ILE A 81 2.78 6.06 -9.31
CA ILE A 81 3.00 4.93 -10.20
C ILE A 81 2.98 5.33 -11.66
N ASN A 82 4.17 5.33 -12.27
CA ASN A 82 4.29 5.39 -13.74
C ASN A 82 3.48 6.48 -14.42
N PHE A 83 3.85 7.71 -14.20
CA PHE A 83 3.24 8.80 -14.94
C PHE A 83 3.81 8.89 -16.36
N ASP A 84 3.95 7.73 -17.03
CA ASP A 84 4.26 7.74 -18.45
C ASP A 84 2.94 7.70 -19.22
N GLY A 85 3.03 7.75 -20.55
CA GLY A 85 1.84 7.81 -21.38
C GLY A 85 0.89 6.64 -21.20
N THR A 86 1.44 5.46 -20.90
CA THR A 86 0.64 4.26 -20.75
C THR A 86 -0.25 4.32 -19.53
N ASP A 87 0.30 4.75 -18.42
CA ASP A 87 -0.46 4.79 -17.17
C ASP A 87 -1.43 5.95 -17.15
N MET A 88 -1.11 7.02 -17.83
CA MET A 88 -2.04 8.13 -17.95
C MET A 88 -3.33 7.68 -18.66
N ASN A 89 -3.22 6.78 -19.61
CA ASN A 89 -4.39 6.23 -20.27
C ASN A 89 -5.26 5.46 -19.29
N ASN A 90 -4.66 4.70 -18.40
CA ASN A 90 -5.38 3.98 -17.38
C ASN A 90 -6.07 4.92 -16.40
N ILE A 91 -5.38 5.97 -16.02
CA ILE A 91 -5.95 6.99 -15.14
C ILE A 91 -7.15 7.65 -15.79
N MET A 92 -7.05 7.95 -17.08
CA MET A 92 -8.15 8.57 -17.81
C MET A 92 -9.35 7.64 -17.92
N LYS A 93 -9.12 6.33 -18.02
CA LYS A 93 -10.22 5.36 -18.04
C LYS A 93 -10.94 5.31 -16.70
N ASP A 94 -10.24 5.60 -15.63
CA ASP A 94 -10.80 5.54 -14.28
C ASP A 94 -11.26 6.90 -13.80
N ARG A 95 -11.77 7.72 -14.70
CA ARG A 95 -12.24 9.05 -14.35
C ARG A 95 -13.25 9.07 -13.24
N MET A 96 -14.14 8.10 -13.23
CA MET A 96 -15.15 8.02 -12.18
C MET A 96 -14.50 7.88 -10.82
N LEU A 97 -13.46 7.07 -10.75
CA LEU A 97 -12.72 6.87 -9.52
C LEU A 97 -11.99 8.16 -9.12
N LEU A 98 -11.36 8.82 -10.09
CA LEU A 98 -10.66 10.07 -9.81
C LEU A 98 -11.61 11.13 -9.26
N ARG A 99 -12.80 11.22 -9.81
CA ARG A 99 -13.79 12.18 -9.34
C ARG A 99 -14.23 11.93 -7.92
N ALA A 100 -14.17 10.69 -7.48
CA ALA A 100 -14.55 10.34 -6.11
C ALA A 100 -13.57 10.93 -5.10
N PHE A 101 -12.36 11.29 -5.53
CA PHE A 101 -11.35 11.86 -4.63
C PHE A 101 -11.23 13.38 -4.73
N ILE A 102 -12.01 13.98 -5.58
CA ILE A 102 -11.97 15.45 -5.78
C ILE A 102 -13.20 16.14 -5.14
#